data_a217943bf534d81825b2ac720352a571
#
_entry.id   a217943bf534d81825b2ac720352a571
#
_cell.length_a   1.000
_cell.length_b   1.000
_cell.length_c   1.000
_cell.angle_alpha   90.00
_cell.angle_beta   90.00
_cell.angle_gamma   90.00
#
_symmetry.space_group_name_H-M   'P 1'
#
loop_
_entity.id
_entity.type
_entity.pdbx_description
1 polymer ?
#
loop_
_entity_poly.entity_id
_entity_poly.type
_entity_poly.pdbx_seq_one_letter_code
_entity_poly.pdbx_strand_id
1 'polypeptide(L)'
;MLNISLEEIAARIGAQLVGDPEHRINSCSTLTSADADQLSFIYDKKYLPALQQSKAGVVILSAQFAADCPAHALIVENPYLAYAKAASFIHSKAKAVGSIHPSAVMGENSRIADDCVIAANVVIGDNVHIGRGGKIGPGSVLGDDIIIGENVNIIANVTITDGCRLGDGVSLHPGCVIGSDGFGYAPAENRAWCKIPQLGVVVIGDNVDVGANTTIDCGALDNTVIGNGVKIDNLVQIAHNVEIGEHSAIAACTGIAGSTKIGKHCTLAGGVGLVGHLTVADNVHVTGMTMVTHSIKQAGAYSSGTPFQSNSAWLKNAVRFKQLDALTKKINKLIKTNKENDGAR
;
A
#
# COMPACT_ATOMS: atom_id res chain seq x y z
N MET A 1 -4.19 -27.65 -6.26
CA MET A 1 -3.19 -26.72 -6.79
C MET A 1 -3.08 -26.98 -8.28
N LEU A 2 -2.92 -25.96 -9.09
CA LEU A 2 -2.71 -26.12 -10.53
C LEU A 2 -1.32 -26.75 -10.74
N ASN A 3 -1.23 -27.69 -11.64
CA ASN A 3 0.04 -28.33 -12.04
C ASN A 3 0.36 -27.83 -13.45
N ILE A 4 1.22 -26.81 -13.57
CA ILE A 4 1.42 -25.97 -14.74
C ILE A 4 2.78 -26.28 -15.37
N SER A 5 2.86 -26.43 -16.69
CA SER A 5 4.13 -26.69 -17.41
C SER A 5 5.02 -25.43 -17.43
N LEU A 6 6.33 -25.62 -17.57
CA LEU A 6 7.27 -24.50 -17.73
C LEU A 6 7.02 -23.72 -19.01
N GLU A 7 6.55 -24.38 -20.07
CA GLU A 7 6.16 -23.70 -21.31
C GLU A 7 5.04 -22.70 -21.07
N GLU A 8 3.98 -23.11 -20.34
CA GLU A 8 2.86 -22.23 -19.99
C GLU A 8 3.29 -21.04 -19.13
N ILE A 9 4.17 -21.28 -18.13
CA ILE A 9 4.70 -20.22 -17.27
C ILE A 9 5.57 -19.26 -18.10
N ALA A 10 6.49 -19.80 -18.92
CA ALA A 10 7.38 -19.01 -19.78
C ALA A 10 6.59 -18.09 -20.72
N ALA A 11 5.57 -18.64 -21.40
CA ALA A 11 4.70 -17.86 -22.29
C ALA A 11 3.97 -16.73 -21.52
N ARG A 12 3.48 -17.03 -20.31
CA ARG A 12 2.74 -16.06 -19.48
C ARG A 12 3.56 -14.88 -18.99
N ILE A 13 4.84 -15.11 -18.70
CA ILE A 13 5.74 -14.05 -18.19
C ILE A 13 6.68 -13.48 -19.26
N GLY A 14 6.65 -14.03 -20.48
CA GLY A 14 7.53 -13.61 -21.57
C GLY A 14 8.99 -14.00 -21.34
N ALA A 15 9.25 -15.19 -20.76
CA ALA A 15 10.59 -15.66 -20.44
C ALA A 15 11.18 -16.55 -21.55
N GLN A 16 12.50 -16.49 -21.70
CA GLN A 16 13.24 -17.54 -22.42
C GLN A 16 13.41 -18.74 -21.49
N LEU A 17 12.86 -19.90 -21.88
CA LEU A 17 13.00 -21.14 -21.13
C LEU A 17 14.32 -21.84 -21.49
N VAL A 18 15.06 -22.27 -20.48
CA VAL A 18 16.22 -23.17 -20.58
C VAL A 18 15.91 -24.38 -19.71
N GLY A 19 15.65 -25.53 -20.35
CA GLY A 19 15.30 -26.80 -19.70
C GLY A 19 14.12 -27.49 -20.33
N ASP A 20 13.50 -28.44 -19.62
CA ASP A 20 12.38 -29.24 -20.10
C ASP A 20 11.06 -28.45 -20.07
N PRO A 21 10.41 -28.17 -21.22
CA PRO A 21 9.16 -27.46 -21.29
C PRO A 21 7.98 -28.16 -20.61
N GLU A 22 8.02 -29.48 -20.53
CA GLU A 22 6.96 -30.31 -19.94
C GLU A 22 7.09 -30.47 -18.42
N HIS A 23 8.21 -30.02 -17.83
CA HIS A 23 8.38 -30.06 -16.38
C HIS A 23 7.28 -29.23 -15.70
N ARG A 24 6.72 -29.74 -14.60
CA ARG A 24 5.51 -29.18 -14.00
C ARG A 24 5.78 -28.58 -12.62
N ILE A 25 5.19 -27.41 -12.37
CA ILE A 25 5.30 -26.64 -11.13
C ILE A 25 3.91 -26.51 -10.49
N ASN A 26 3.83 -26.71 -9.20
CA ASN A 26 2.59 -26.64 -8.42
C ASN A 26 2.56 -25.48 -7.42
N SER A 27 3.71 -24.92 -7.04
CA SER A 27 3.80 -23.86 -6.04
C SER A 27 5.10 -23.04 -6.17
N CYS A 28 5.23 -22.02 -5.32
CA CYS A 28 6.45 -21.19 -5.24
C CYS A 28 7.10 -21.35 -3.87
N SER A 29 8.43 -21.29 -3.83
CA SER A 29 9.20 -21.35 -2.58
C SER A 29 10.49 -20.52 -2.68
N THR A 30 11.22 -20.35 -1.56
CA THR A 30 12.52 -19.67 -1.56
C THR A 30 13.60 -20.56 -2.19
N LEU A 31 14.69 -19.97 -2.67
CA LEU A 31 15.82 -20.72 -3.24
C LEU A 31 16.36 -21.82 -2.31
N THR A 32 16.32 -21.59 -1.00
CA THR A 32 16.85 -22.51 0.02
C THR A 32 15.89 -23.63 0.42
N SER A 33 14.59 -23.43 0.21
CA SER A 33 13.54 -24.36 0.67
C SER A 33 12.75 -24.99 -0.45
N ALA A 34 13.03 -24.63 -1.70
CA ALA A 34 12.30 -25.14 -2.84
C ALA A 34 12.68 -26.58 -3.17
N ASP A 35 11.67 -27.34 -3.59
CA ASP A 35 11.79 -28.70 -4.13
C ASP A 35 11.59 -28.71 -5.66
N ALA A 36 11.75 -29.89 -6.28
CA ALA A 36 11.76 -30.08 -7.73
C ALA A 36 10.46 -29.68 -8.44
N ASP A 37 9.33 -29.59 -7.77
CA ASP A 37 8.03 -29.17 -8.30
C ASP A 37 7.68 -27.72 -7.93
N GLN A 38 8.65 -26.93 -7.48
CA GLN A 38 8.47 -25.55 -7.04
C GLN A 38 9.29 -24.55 -7.84
N LEU A 39 8.69 -23.37 -8.05
CA LEU A 39 9.31 -22.22 -8.69
C LEU A 39 9.95 -21.33 -7.64
N SER A 40 11.18 -20.86 -7.93
CA SER A 40 11.86 -19.82 -7.16
C SER A 40 12.33 -18.68 -8.06
N PHE A 41 12.97 -17.65 -7.49
CA PHE A 41 13.55 -16.56 -8.27
C PHE A 41 14.77 -15.95 -7.59
N ILE A 42 15.62 -15.28 -8.40
CA ILE A 42 16.77 -14.48 -7.93
C ILE A 42 16.81 -13.13 -8.64
N TYR A 43 17.01 -12.05 -7.89
CA TYR A 43 17.12 -10.69 -8.43
C TYR A 43 18.37 -9.93 -7.94
N ASP A 44 19.09 -10.47 -6.94
CA ASP A 44 20.23 -9.82 -6.31
C ASP A 44 21.39 -10.82 -6.15
N LYS A 45 22.61 -10.41 -6.50
CA LYS A 45 23.83 -11.23 -6.45
C LYS A 45 24.12 -11.80 -5.06
N LYS A 46 23.66 -11.17 -3.98
CA LYS A 46 23.83 -11.70 -2.61
C LYS A 46 23.21 -13.07 -2.40
N TYR A 47 22.22 -13.46 -3.23
CA TYR A 47 21.57 -14.77 -3.19
C TYR A 47 22.21 -15.83 -4.07
N LEU A 48 23.34 -15.52 -4.75
CA LEU A 48 24.05 -16.48 -5.62
C LEU A 48 24.44 -17.79 -4.93
N PRO A 49 24.95 -17.79 -3.68
CA PRO A 49 25.24 -19.05 -2.97
C PRO A 49 23.98 -19.91 -2.73
N ALA A 50 22.82 -19.28 -2.51
CA ALA A 50 21.57 -19.99 -2.36
C ALA A 50 21.05 -20.54 -3.71
N LEU A 51 21.28 -19.84 -4.83
CA LEU A 51 20.96 -20.32 -6.17
C LEU A 51 21.74 -21.59 -6.49
N GLN A 52 23.05 -21.59 -6.29
CA GLN A 52 23.94 -22.72 -6.61
C GLN A 52 23.63 -24.00 -5.82
N GLN A 53 22.96 -23.88 -4.68
CA GLN A 53 22.54 -25.00 -3.83
C GLN A 53 21.05 -25.31 -3.91
N SER A 54 20.30 -24.57 -4.74
CA SER A 54 18.85 -24.70 -4.82
C SER A 54 18.44 -26.04 -5.44
N LYS A 55 17.36 -26.60 -4.90
CA LYS A 55 16.67 -27.79 -5.45
C LYS A 55 15.36 -27.45 -6.14
N ALA A 56 15.14 -26.15 -6.40
CA ALA A 56 13.95 -25.70 -7.11
C ALA A 56 13.84 -26.37 -8.49
N GLY A 57 12.64 -26.72 -8.92
CA GLY A 57 12.41 -27.24 -10.27
C GLY A 57 12.72 -26.20 -11.34
N VAL A 58 12.45 -24.92 -11.06
CA VAL A 58 12.75 -23.82 -11.97
C VAL A 58 13.05 -22.54 -11.20
N VAL A 59 13.96 -21.73 -11.74
CA VAL A 59 14.29 -20.41 -11.17
C VAL A 59 14.08 -19.32 -12.22
N ILE A 60 13.33 -18.26 -11.85
CA ILE A 60 13.24 -17.03 -12.63
C ILE A 60 14.47 -16.18 -12.31
N LEU A 61 15.20 -15.78 -13.34
CA LEU A 61 16.48 -15.08 -13.19
C LEU A 61 16.80 -14.18 -14.40
N SER A 62 17.74 -13.26 -14.22
CA SER A 62 18.34 -12.52 -15.33
C SER A 62 19.49 -13.32 -15.96
N ALA A 63 19.84 -13.04 -17.21
CA ALA A 63 20.83 -13.77 -17.99
C ALA A 63 22.20 -13.92 -17.28
N GLN A 64 22.59 -12.93 -16.46
CA GLN A 64 23.85 -12.94 -15.69
C GLN A 64 23.97 -14.11 -14.68
N PHE A 65 22.84 -14.69 -14.25
CA PHE A 65 22.81 -15.80 -13.29
C PHE A 65 22.56 -17.17 -13.94
N ALA A 66 22.35 -17.22 -15.27
CA ALA A 66 21.96 -18.44 -15.96
C ALA A 66 23.01 -19.56 -15.87
N ALA A 67 24.30 -19.21 -15.94
CA ALA A 67 25.41 -20.18 -15.84
C ALA A 67 25.56 -20.79 -14.44
N ASP A 68 25.08 -20.16 -13.42
CA ASP A 68 25.14 -20.60 -12.02
C ASP A 68 23.88 -21.37 -11.56
N CYS A 69 22.87 -21.49 -12.42
CA CYS A 69 21.61 -22.12 -12.06
C CYS A 69 21.67 -23.65 -12.25
N PRO A 70 21.49 -24.46 -11.20
CA PRO A 70 21.51 -25.92 -11.30
C PRO A 70 20.16 -26.49 -11.76
N ALA A 71 19.11 -25.67 -11.83
CA ALA A 71 17.75 -26.05 -12.16
C ALA A 71 17.36 -25.58 -13.58
N HIS A 72 16.13 -25.86 -14.02
CA HIS A 72 15.55 -25.19 -15.18
C HIS A 72 15.53 -23.68 -14.94
N ALA A 73 15.70 -22.88 -15.98
CA ALA A 73 15.73 -21.43 -15.87
C ALA A 73 14.70 -20.74 -16.75
N LEU A 74 14.04 -19.72 -16.19
CA LEU A 74 13.20 -18.77 -16.89
C LEU A 74 13.92 -17.42 -16.93
N ILE A 75 14.54 -17.12 -18.07
CA ILE A 75 15.40 -15.93 -18.23
C ILE A 75 14.54 -14.73 -18.63
N VAL A 76 14.63 -13.64 -17.87
CA VAL A 76 13.89 -12.38 -18.07
C VAL A 76 14.74 -11.19 -17.71
N GLU A 77 14.36 -9.99 -18.16
CA GLU A 77 15.03 -8.74 -17.78
C GLU A 77 14.74 -8.32 -16.34
N ASN A 78 13.49 -8.50 -15.88
CA ASN A 78 13.08 -8.15 -14.51
C ASN A 78 12.52 -9.38 -13.76
N PRO A 79 13.38 -10.15 -13.08
CA PRO A 79 12.98 -11.36 -12.36
C PRO A 79 11.95 -11.14 -11.26
N TYR A 80 11.99 -9.99 -10.58
CA TYR A 80 11.05 -9.70 -9.50
C TYR A 80 9.61 -9.49 -10.01
N LEU A 81 9.46 -8.73 -11.09
CA LEU A 81 8.16 -8.54 -11.74
C LEU A 81 7.65 -9.85 -12.37
N ALA A 82 8.53 -10.61 -13.00
CA ALA A 82 8.19 -11.89 -13.59
C ALA A 82 7.73 -12.90 -12.54
N TYR A 83 8.40 -12.94 -11.38
CA TYR A 83 7.98 -13.76 -10.24
C TYR A 83 6.57 -13.37 -9.76
N ALA A 84 6.28 -12.08 -9.58
CA ALA A 84 4.95 -11.64 -9.17
C ALA A 84 3.85 -12.13 -10.13
N LYS A 85 4.09 -12.05 -11.45
CA LYS A 85 3.18 -12.56 -12.49
C LYS A 85 3.02 -14.08 -12.44
N ALA A 86 4.15 -14.82 -12.34
CA ALA A 86 4.15 -16.28 -12.27
C ALA A 86 3.45 -16.79 -11.02
N ALA A 87 3.77 -16.22 -9.85
CA ALA A 87 3.14 -16.57 -8.58
C ALA A 87 1.62 -16.34 -8.60
N SER A 88 1.17 -15.21 -9.14
CA SER A 88 -0.26 -14.93 -9.32
C SER A 88 -0.94 -15.94 -10.21
N PHE A 89 -0.27 -16.41 -11.28
CA PHE A 89 -0.79 -17.40 -12.19
C PHE A 89 -0.86 -18.80 -11.55
N ILE A 90 0.21 -19.24 -10.89
CA ILE A 90 0.30 -20.54 -10.22
C ILE A 90 -0.72 -20.66 -9.08
N HIS A 91 -0.91 -19.58 -8.32
CA HIS A 91 -1.84 -19.53 -7.19
C HIS A 91 -3.23 -19.01 -7.56
N SER A 92 -3.52 -18.85 -8.86
CA SER A 92 -4.87 -18.44 -9.28
C SER A 92 -5.88 -19.49 -8.82
N LYS A 93 -6.87 -19.04 -8.04
CA LYS A 93 -7.99 -19.90 -7.66
C LYS A 93 -8.97 -19.98 -8.83
N ALA A 94 -9.57 -21.15 -9.02
CA ALA A 94 -10.70 -21.27 -9.94
C ALA A 94 -11.74 -20.18 -9.66
N LYS A 95 -12.35 -19.61 -10.71
CA LYS A 95 -13.44 -18.66 -10.51
C LYS A 95 -14.51 -19.34 -9.67
N ALA A 96 -14.83 -18.73 -8.53
CA ALA A 96 -15.92 -19.22 -7.70
C ALA A 96 -17.22 -19.09 -8.50
N VAL A 97 -18.08 -20.07 -8.38
CA VAL A 97 -19.47 -19.97 -8.88
C VAL A 97 -20.19 -18.99 -7.96
N GLY A 98 -20.94 -18.05 -8.53
CA GLY A 98 -21.71 -17.07 -7.79
C GLY A 98 -22.59 -17.76 -6.73
N SER A 99 -22.59 -17.21 -5.52
CA SER A 99 -23.37 -17.74 -4.41
C SER A 99 -23.61 -16.67 -3.35
N ILE A 100 -24.81 -16.68 -2.80
CA ILE A 100 -25.18 -15.84 -1.65
C ILE A 100 -25.46 -16.77 -0.46
N HIS A 101 -24.69 -16.59 0.64
CA HIS A 101 -24.87 -17.41 1.82
C HIS A 101 -26.22 -17.11 2.49
N PRO A 102 -26.97 -18.12 2.98
CA PRO A 102 -28.31 -17.91 3.57
C PRO A 102 -28.36 -16.96 4.77
N SER A 103 -27.25 -16.75 5.47
CA SER A 103 -27.15 -15.78 6.57
C SER A 103 -26.77 -14.36 6.15
N ALA A 104 -26.60 -14.10 4.87
CA ALA A 104 -26.42 -12.74 4.38
C ALA A 104 -27.74 -11.97 4.42
N VAL A 105 -27.68 -10.71 4.83
CA VAL A 105 -28.81 -9.78 4.86
C VAL A 105 -28.65 -8.79 3.74
N MET A 106 -29.69 -8.55 2.96
CA MET A 106 -29.65 -7.65 1.82
C MET A 106 -30.77 -6.64 1.91
N GLY A 107 -30.43 -5.38 1.71
CA GLY A 107 -31.35 -4.26 1.66
C GLY A 107 -32.14 -4.20 0.34
N GLU A 108 -33.06 -3.25 0.28
CA GLU A 108 -33.94 -3.07 -0.87
C GLU A 108 -33.19 -2.49 -2.08
N ASN A 109 -33.67 -2.79 -3.28
CA ASN A 109 -33.16 -2.29 -4.56
C ASN A 109 -31.69 -2.57 -4.85
N SER A 110 -31.02 -3.43 -4.06
CA SER A 110 -29.62 -3.79 -4.29
C SER A 110 -29.49 -4.72 -5.49
N ARG A 111 -28.45 -4.47 -6.34
CA ARG A 111 -28.18 -5.20 -7.57
C ARG A 111 -26.80 -5.85 -7.48
N ILE A 112 -26.79 -7.17 -7.39
CA ILE A 112 -25.57 -7.98 -7.28
C ILE A 112 -25.48 -8.85 -8.53
N ALA A 113 -24.35 -8.82 -9.24
CA ALA A 113 -24.15 -9.66 -10.42
C ALA A 113 -24.18 -11.16 -10.06
N ASP A 114 -24.69 -11.98 -10.96
CA ASP A 114 -24.97 -13.41 -10.71
C ASP A 114 -23.73 -14.25 -10.38
N ASP A 115 -22.54 -13.78 -10.77
CA ASP A 115 -21.27 -14.46 -10.53
C ASP A 115 -20.54 -13.98 -9.26
N CYS A 116 -21.21 -13.13 -8.45
CA CYS A 116 -20.68 -12.67 -7.16
C CYS A 116 -20.76 -13.74 -6.07
N VAL A 117 -19.81 -13.70 -5.13
CA VAL A 117 -19.80 -14.53 -3.93
C VAL A 117 -20.04 -13.65 -2.71
N ILE A 118 -21.17 -13.85 -2.03
CA ILE A 118 -21.51 -13.18 -0.78
C ILE A 118 -21.43 -14.21 0.34
N ALA A 119 -20.49 -14.02 1.25
CA ALA A 119 -20.19 -14.96 2.32
C ALA A 119 -21.17 -14.85 3.51
N ALA A 120 -20.94 -15.68 4.53
CA ALA A 120 -21.78 -15.72 5.73
C ALA A 120 -21.74 -14.39 6.52
N ASN A 121 -22.88 -14.00 7.07
CA ASN A 121 -23.05 -12.83 7.95
C ASN A 121 -22.65 -11.50 7.30
N VAL A 122 -22.68 -11.40 5.98
CA VAL A 122 -22.54 -10.13 5.26
C VAL A 122 -23.85 -9.36 5.40
N VAL A 123 -23.74 -8.07 5.66
CA VAL A 123 -24.88 -7.14 5.66
C VAL A 123 -24.68 -6.15 4.52
N ILE A 124 -25.67 -6.02 3.66
CA ILE A 124 -25.69 -5.10 2.52
C ILE A 124 -26.92 -4.20 2.69
N GLY A 125 -26.70 -2.90 2.69
CA GLY A 125 -27.74 -1.88 2.78
C GLY A 125 -28.57 -1.74 1.51
N ASP A 126 -29.33 -0.66 1.44
CA ASP A 126 -30.23 -0.36 0.33
C ASP A 126 -29.48 0.24 -0.86
N ASN A 127 -30.01 0.04 -2.09
CA ASN A 127 -29.48 0.61 -3.34
C ASN A 127 -28.00 0.29 -3.64
N VAL A 128 -27.45 -0.80 -3.10
CA VAL A 128 -26.05 -1.20 -3.33
C VAL A 128 -25.91 -1.88 -4.70
N HIS A 129 -24.88 -1.50 -5.44
CA HIS A 129 -24.55 -2.11 -6.74
C HIS A 129 -23.19 -2.81 -6.66
N ILE A 130 -23.13 -4.12 -6.99
CA ILE A 130 -21.89 -4.91 -7.03
C ILE A 130 -21.71 -5.49 -8.43
N GLY A 131 -20.61 -5.09 -9.09
CA GLY A 131 -20.18 -5.55 -10.40
C GLY A 131 -19.77 -7.02 -10.43
N ARG A 132 -19.56 -7.55 -11.64
CA ARG A 132 -19.28 -8.98 -11.91
C ARG A 132 -18.00 -9.45 -11.18
N GLY A 133 -18.00 -10.71 -10.76
CA GLY A 133 -16.84 -11.34 -10.11
C GLY A 133 -16.56 -10.82 -8.70
N GLY A 134 -17.42 -9.99 -8.13
CA GLY A 134 -17.29 -9.45 -6.77
C GLY A 134 -17.29 -10.57 -5.72
N LYS A 135 -16.43 -10.43 -4.71
CA LYS A 135 -16.34 -11.35 -3.57
C LYS A 135 -16.43 -10.55 -2.28
N ILE A 136 -17.49 -10.77 -1.52
CA ILE A 136 -17.71 -10.11 -0.24
C ILE A 136 -17.56 -11.14 0.86
N GLY A 137 -16.45 -11.05 1.59
CA GLY A 137 -16.07 -12.00 2.63
C GLY A 137 -16.87 -11.84 3.93
N PRO A 138 -16.80 -12.84 4.80
CA PRO A 138 -17.71 -12.98 5.95
C PRO A 138 -17.61 -11.81 6.93
N GLY A 139 -18.77 -11.47 7.52
CA GLY A 139 -18.88 -10.44 8.54
C GLY A 139 -18.65 -9.00 8.03
N SER A 140 -18.58 -8.78 6.71
CA SER A 140 -18.46 -7.44 6.15
C SER A 140 -19.81 -6.72 6.15
N VAL A 141 -19.77 -5.40 6.33
CA VAL A 141 -20.94 -4.52 6.38
C VAL A 141 -20.79 -3.43 5.33
N LEU A 142 -21.77 -3.35 4.44
CA LEU A 142 -21.90 -2.35 3.41
C LEU A 142 -23.15 -1.50 3.73
N GLY A 143 -22.97 -0.20 3.86
CA GLY A 143 -24.07 0.76 4.04
C GLY A 143 -24.91 0.94 2.78
N ASP A 144 -25.64 2.04 2.72
CA ASP A 144 -26.55 2.35 1.63
C ASP A 144 -25.86 3.07 0.45
N ASP A 145 -26.48 3.03 -0.73
CA ASP A 145 -26.08 3.80 -1.92
C ASP A 145 -24.62 3.55 -2.40
N ILE A 146 -24.05 2.39 -2.11
CA ILE A 146 -22.66 2.02 -2.46
C ILE A 146 -22.60 1.49 -3.89
N ILE A 147 -21.54 1.90 -4.62
CA ILE A 147 -21.23 1.38 -5.96
C ILE A 147 -19.88 0.67 -5.92
N ILE A 148 -19.87 -0.61 -6.28
CA ILE A 148 -18.69 -1.48 -6.34
C ILE A 148 -18.52 -1.98 -7.77
N GLY A 149 -17.33 -1.78 -8.35
CA GLY A 149 -16.96 -2.22 -9.69
C GLY A 149 -16.80 -3.74 -9.82
N GLU A 150 -16.18 -4.17 -10.91
CA GLU A 150 -15.97 -5.58 -11.22
C GLU A 150 -14.75 -6.17 -10.50
N ASN A 151 -14.78 -7.50 -10.23
CA ASN A 151 -13.66 -8.27 -9.65
C ASN A 151 -13.12 -7.71 -8.32
N VAL A 152 -13.94 -7.01 -7.56
CA VAL A 152 -13.60 -6.52 -6.22
C VAL A 152 -13.51 -7.67 -5.24
N ASN A 153 -12.52 -7.64 -4.34
CA ASN A 153 -12.27 -8.67 -3.35
C ASN A 153 -12.25 -8.09 -1.94
N ILE A 154 -13.35 -8.17 -1.23
CA ILE A 154 -13.48 -7.81 0.19
C ILE A 154 -13.23 -9.07 1.01
N ILE A 155 -12.17 -9.10 1.84
CA ILE A 155 -11.68 -10.35 2.42
C ILE A 155 -12.52 -10.80 3.62
N ALA A 156 -12.64 -9.99 4.67
CA ALA A 156 -13.51 -10.28 5.83
C ALA A 156 -13.61 -9.08 6.77
N ASN A 157 -14.73 -8.95 7.48
CA ASN A 157 -14.94 -7.92 8.53
C ASN A 157 -14.57 -6.51 8.08
N VAL A 158 -14.88 -6.15 6.85
CA VAL A 158 -14.68 -4.82 6.28
C VAL A 158 -15.95 -4.02 6.45
N THR A 159 -15.81 -2.73 6.81
CA THR A 159 -16.94 -1.81 6.87
C THR A 159 -16.80 -0.76 5.77
N ILE A 160 -17.85 -0.59 4.97
CA ILE A 160 -17.96 0.48 3.96
C ILE A 160 -19.22 1.27 4.30
N THR A 161 -19.06 2.57 4.54
CA THR A 161 -20.19 3.44 4.88
C THR A 161 -20.90 3.94 3.61
N ASP A 162 -22.03 4.60 3.81
CA ASP A 162 -22.94 5.01 2.76
C ASP A 162 -22.29 5.85 1.65
N GLY A 163 -22.78 5.69 0.45
CA GLY A 163 -22.40 6.47 -0.73
C GLY A 163 -20.99 6.23 -1.28
N CYS A 164 -20.17 5.40 -0.64
CA CYS A 164 -18.81 5.11 -1.11
C CYS A 164 -18.79 4.45 -2.49
N ARG A 165 -17.73 4.72 -3.25
CA ARG A 165 -17.56 4.21 -4.61
C ARG A 165 -16.22 3.52 -4.75
N LEU A 166 -16.20 2.28 -5.24
CA LEU A 166 -15.04 1.46 -5.49
C LEU A 166 -14.97 1.10 -6.98
N GLY A 167 -13.81 1.32 -7.60
CA GLY A 167 -13.52 0.90 -8.98
C GLY A 167 -13.32 -0.60 -9.12
N ASP A 168 -12.85 -1.01 -10.27
CA ASP A 168 -12.63 -2.41 -10.63
C ASP A 168 -11.37 -2.96 -9.94
N GLY A 169 -11.39 -4.25 -9.58
CA GLY A 169 -10.22 -4.95 -9.05
C GLY A 169 -9.73 -4.45 -7.69
N VAL A 170 -10.51 -3.69 -6.94
CA VAL A 170 -10.17 -3.24 -5.59
C VAL A 170 -10.10 -4.42 -4.64
N SER A 171 -9.09 -4.45 -3.78
CA SER A 171 -8.93 -5.45 -2.73
C SER A 171 -8.89 -4.79 -1.36
N LEU A 172 -9.83 -5.18 -0.47
CA LEU A 172 -9.91 -4.69 0.89
C LEU A 172 -9.60 -5.80 1.88
N HIS A 173 -8.56 -5.60 2.69
CA HIS A 173 -8.11 -6.57 3.69
C HIS A 173 -8.90 -6.49 5.00
N PRO A 174 -8.80 -7.51 5.87
CA PRO A 174 -9.65 -7.60 7.05
C PRO A 174 -9.57 -6.39 7.97
N GLY A 175 -10.73 -5.94 8.45
CA GLY A 175 -10.84 -4.87 9.42
C GLY A 175 -10.63 -3.46 8.88
N CYS A 176 -10.43 -3.25 7.57
CA CYS A 176 -10.44 -1.88 7.05
C CYS A 176 -11.82 -1.24 7.13
N VAL A 177 -11.81 0.08 7.30
CA VAL A 177 -13.01 0.91 7.37
C VAL A 177 -12.91 2.00 6.30
N ILE A 178 -13.89 2.03 5.42
CA ILE A 178 -13.96 2.98 4.30
C ILE A 178 -15.17 3.91 4.52
N GLY A 179 -14.89 5.20 4.66
CA GLY A 179 -15.90 6.25 4.73
C GLY A 179 -16.31 6.65 6.14
N SER A 180 -15.56 6.28 7.20
CA SER A 180 -15.87 6.81 8.53
C SER A 180 -15.83 8.33 8.57
N ASP A 181 -16.58 8.94 9.49
CA ASP A 181 -16.54 10.40 9.68
C ASP A 181 -15.11 10.88 9.94
N GLY A 182 -14.67 11.89 9.22
CA GLY A 182 -13.44 12.61 9.50
C GLY A 182 -13.49 13.35 10.84
N PHE A 183 -12.32 13.72 11.37
CA PHE A 183 -12.20 14.46 12.62
C PHE A 183 -12.52 15.94 12.39
N GLY A 184 -13.82 16.27 12.34
CA GLY A 184 -14.36 17.61 12.12
C GLY A 184 -15.08 18.13 13.36
N TYR A 185 -14.50 19.13 14.07
CA TYR A 185 -15.09 19.74 15.25
C TYR A 185 -14.79 21.24 15.29
N ALA A 186 -15.77 22.05 15.66
CA ALA A 186 -15.63 23.47 15.91
C ALA A 186 -15.67 23.75 17.42
N PRO A 187 -14.79 24.64 17.96
CA PRO A 187 -14.89 25.06 19.35
C PRO A 187 -16.10 25.97 19.53
N ALA A 188 -16.95 25.63 20.48
CA ALA A 188 -18.05 26.49 20.96
C ALA A 188 -17.54 27.56 21.93
N GLU A 189 -18.36 28.55 22.26
CA GLU A 189 -18.00 29.64 23.18
C GLU A 189 -17.55 29.16 24.57
N ASN A 190 -18.15 28.07 25.08
CA ASN A 190 -17.79 27.42 26.33
C ASN A 190 -16.60 26.47 26.23
N ARG A 191 -15.84 26.47 25.09
CA ARG A 191 -14.75 25.56 24.74
C ARG A 191 -15.14 24.09 24.56
N ALA A 192 -16.44 23.79 24.55
CA ALA A 192 -16.90 22.46 24.13
C ALA A 192 -16.72 22.28 22.62
N TRP A 193 -16.68 21.01 22.17
CA TRP A 193 -16.55 20.69 20.76
C TRP A 193 -17.92 20.42 20.13
N CYS A 194 -18.24 21.17 19.08
CA CYS A 194 -19.42 20.92 18.24
C CYS A 194 -19.00 20.10 17.02
N LYS A 195 -19.63 18.94 16.82
CA LYS A 195 -19.34 18.07 15.65
C LYS A 195 -19.76 18.77 14.37
N ILE A 196 -18.89 18.74 13.38
CA ILE A 196 -19.17 19.15 12.00
C ILE A 196 -19.57 17.89 11.22
N PRO A 197 -20.78 17.82 10.62
CA PRO A 197 -21.19 16.71 9.79
C PRO A 197 -20.22 16.50 8.63
N GLN A 198 -19.91 15.24 8.34
CA GLN A 198 -19.07 14.84 7.20
C GLN A 198 -20.00 14.37 6.08
N LEU A 199 -20.11 15.13 5.01
CA LEU A 199 -21.14 14.99 3.97
C LEU A 199 -20.59 14.44 2.65
N GLY A 200 -19.25 14.40 2.50
CA GLY A 200 -18.58 13.77 1.37
C GLY A 200 -18.51 12.25 1.55
N VAL A 201 -17.98 11.59 0.54
CA VAL A 201 -17.78 10.12 0.53
C VAL A 201 -16.33 9.77 0.24
N VAL A 202 -16.02 8.48 0.23
CA VAL A 202 -14.76 7.96 -0.29
C VAL A 202 -14.95 7.46 -1.71
N VAL A 203 -14.05 7.86 -2.61
CA VAL A 203 -13.98 7.38 -3.99
C VAL A 203 -12.64 6.69 -4.20
N ILE A 204 -12.68 5.39 -4.49
CA ILE A 204 -11.50 4.55 -4.74
C ILE A 204 -11.49 4.17 -6.22
N GLY A 205 -10.38 4.42 -6.90
CA GLY A 205 -10.16 4.04 -8.29
C GLY A 205 -9.91 2.55 -8.49
N ASP A 206 -9.49 2.18 -9.68
CA ASP A 206 -9.29 0.78 -10.08
C ASP A 206 -7.98 0.19 -9.51
N ASN A 207 -7.99 -1.12 -9.26
CA ASN A 207 -6.82 -1.90 -8.85
C ASN A 207 -6.11 -1.36 -7.61
N VAL A 208 -6.85 -0.82 -6.65
CA VAL A 208 -6.36 -0.36 -5.35
C VAL A 208 -6.36 -1.51 -4.35
N ASP A 209 -5.27 -1.66 -3.60
CA ASP A 209 -5.21 -2.58 -2.45
C ASP A 209 -5.17 -1.77 -1.15
N VAL A 210 -6.01 -2.13 -0.19
CA VAL A 210 -6.08 -1.52 1.14
C VAL A 210 -5.80 -2.57 2.20
N GLY A 211 -4.73 -2.39 2.95
CA GLY A 211 -4.25 -3.30 3.98
C GLY A 211 -5.15 -3.39 5.21
N ALA A 212 -4.90 -4.39 6.04
CA ALA A 212 -5.72 -4.69 7.21
C ALA A 212 -5.74 -3.53 8.23
N ASN A 213 -6.91 -3.29 8.82
CA ASN A 213 -7.15 -2.23 9.82
C ASN A 213 -6.75 -0.81 9.36
N THR A 214 -6.68 -0.57 8.07
CA THR A 214 -6.53 0.76 7.50
C THR A 214 -7.87 1.48 7.51
N THR A 215 -7.85 2.77 7.82
CA THR A 215 -9.04 3.63 7.84
C THR A 215 -8.89 4.74 6.80
N ILE A 216 -9.95 4.95 6.02
CA ILE A 216 -10.05 6.03 5.03
C ILE A 216 -11.32 6.81 5.35
N ASP A 217 -11.15 8.02 5.89
CA ASP A 217 -12.27 8.86 6.30
C ASP A 217 -12.96 9.50 5.08
N CYS A 218 -14.26 9.68 5.15
CA CYS A 218 -15.01 10.43 4.15
C CYS A 218 -14.63 11.92 4.19
N GLY A 219 -14.91 12.63 3.13
CA GLY A 219 -14.65 14.06 3.08
C GLY A 219 -15.68 14.88 3.87
N ALA A 220 -15.30 16.07 4.27
CA ALA A 220 -16.19 16.97 5.00
C ALA A 220 -17.34 17.49 4.09
N LEU A 221 -17.02 18.02 2.92
CA LEU A 221 -17.94 18.47 1.88
C LEU A 221 -17.60 17.81 0.54
N ASP A 222 -16.34 17.94 0.10
CA ASP A 222 -15.82 17.24 -1.06
C ASP A 222 -15.38 15.84 -0.64
N ASN A 223 -15.09 14.97 -1.61
CA ASN A 223 -14.72 13.57 -1.36
C ASN A 223 -13.26 13.38 -0.92
N THR A 224 -12.99 12.29 -0.23
CA THR A 224 -11.65 11.68 -0.14
C THR A 224 -11.44 10.80 -1.36
N VAL A 225 -10.31 10.94 -2.07
CA VAL A 225 -10.09 10.31 -3.38
C VAL A 225 -8.80 9.51 -3.40
N ILE A 226 -8.90 8.24 -3.76
CA ILE A 226 -7.76 7.33 -3.94
C ILE A 226 -7.66 6.97 -5.43
N GLY A 227 -6.55 7.34 -6.07
CA GLY A 227 -6.31 7.12 -7.49
C GLY A 227 -6.09 5.66 -7.87
N ASN A 228 -6.12 5.36 -9.17
CA ASN A 228 -5.93 4.01 -9.69
C ASN A 228 -4.58 3.40 -9.29
N GLY A 229 -4.56 2.12 -9.01
CA GLY A 229 -3.33 1.37 -8.75
C GLY A 229 -2.62 1.70 -7.44
N VAL A 230 -3.18 2.53 -6.58
CA VAL A 230 -2.62 2.86 -5.26
C VAL A 230 -2.55 1.61 -4.39
N LYS A 231 -1.44 1.47 -3.64
CA LYS A 231 -1.21 0.40 -2.69
C LYS A 231 -1.07 0.98 -1.29
N ILE A 232 -1.95 0.58 -0.39
CA ILE A 232 -2.01 1.04 0.99
C ILE A 232 -1.81 -0.16 1.90
N ASP A 233 -0.81 -0.10 2.75
CA ASP A 233 -0.46 -1.17 3.69
C ASP A 233 -1.36 -1.13 4.94
N ASN A 234 -1.06 -1.95 5.91
CA ASN A 234 -1.82 -2.11 7.13
C ASN A 234 -1.70 -0.91 8.07
N LEU A 235 -2.75 -0.67 8.87
CA LEU A 235 -2.75 0.35 9.93
C LEU A 235 -2.45 1.79 9.43
N VAL A 236 -2.82 2.11 8.20
CA VAL A 236 -2.68 3.46 7.64
C VAL A 236 -3.94 4.26 7.97
N GLN A 237 -3.74 5.54 8.38
CA GLN A 237 -4.83 6.50 8.56
C GLN A 237 -4.81 7.52 7.42
N ILE A 238 -5.88 7.56 6.65
CA ILE A 238 -6.13 8.57 5.62
C ILE A 238 -7.32 9.41 6.08
N ALA A 239 -7.04 10.69 6.43
CA ALA A 239 -8.05 11.59 6.93
C ALA A 239 -8.92 12.19 5.82
N HIS A 240 -9.96 12.93 6.22
CA HIS A 240 -10.94 13.54 5.33
C HIS A 240 -10.32 14.41 4.24
N ASN A 241 -10.91 14.41 3.05
CA ASN A 241 -10.51 15.23 1.90
C ASN A 241 -9.06 15.01 1.42
N VAL A 242 -8.44 13.89 1.76
CA VAL A 242 -7.14 13.51 1.22
C VAL A 242 -7.30 13.04 -0.23
N GLU A 243 -6.40 13.46 -1.10
CA GLU A 243 -6.30 12.97 -2.47
C GLU A 243 -4.97 12.25 -2.65
N ILE A 244 -5.00 11.00 -3.13
CA ILE A 244 -3.79 10.22 -3.44
C ILE A 244 -3.74 9.91 -4.94
N GLY A 245 -2.69 10.40 -5.60
CA GLY A 245 -2.45 10.18 -7.02
C GLY A 245 -2.13 8.74 -7.37
N GLU A 246 -2.38 8.39 -8.63
CA GLU A 246 -2.25 7.05 -9.20
C GLU A 246 -0.90 6.40 -8.92
N HIS A 247 -0.92 5.07 -8.72
CA HIS A 247 0.28 4.23 -8.55
C HIS A 247 1.19 4.62 -7.38
N SER A 248 0.68 5.37 -6.41
CA SER A 248 1.42 5.67 -5.18
C SER A 248 1.33 4.51 -4.20
N ALA A 249 2.36 4.33 -3.37
CA ALA A 249 2.44 3.28 -2.37
C ALA A 249 2.64 3.87 -0.98
N ILE A 250 1.80 3.47 -0.03
CA ILE A 250 1.78 3.97 1.35
C ILE A 250 2.04 2.78 2.27
N ALA A 251 3.19 2.77 2.93
CA ALA A 251 3.56 1.69 3.83
C ALA A 251 2.91 1.82 5.21
N ALA A 252 3.00 0.77 6.00
CA ALA A 252 2.28 0.59 7.25
C ALA A 252 2.48 1.72 8.27
N CYS A 253 1.44 1.95 9.07
CA CYS A 253 1.42 2.95 10.16
C CYS A 253 1.63 4.39 9.68
N THR A 254 1.48 4.70 8.41
CA THR A 254 1.53 6.08 7.89
C THR A 254 0.24 6.82 8.26
N GLY A 255 0.38 8.08 8.69
CA GLY A 255 -0.74 8.97 8.96
C GLY A 255 -0.75 10.16 8.01
N ILE A 256 -1.85 10.36 7.28
CA ILE A 256 -2.03 11.48 6.35
C ILE A 256 -3.17 12.34 6.87
N ALA A 257 -2.84 13.56 7.33
CA ALA A 257 -3.83 14.49 7.87
C ALA A 257 -4.67 15.15 6.76
N GLY A 258 -5.83 15.67 7.17
CA GLY A 258 -6.89 16.13 6.27
C GLY A 258 -6.46 17.12 5.20
N SER A 259 -7.14 17.07 4.07
CA SER A 259 -6.94 17.94 2.89
C SER A 259 -5.53 17.91 2.30
N THR A 260 -4.76 16.88 2.58
CA THR A 260 -3.43 16.66 1.96
C THR A 260 -3.56 16.03 0.59
N LYS A 261 -2.80 16.53 -0.39
CA LYS A 261 -2.75 16.01 -1.75
C LYS A 261 -1.41 15.35 -2.03
N ILE A 262 -1.43 14.06 -2.32
CA ILE A 262 -0.26 13.27 -2.71
C ILE A 262 -0.28 13.09 -4.23
N GLY A 263 0.83 13.40 -4.89
CA GLY A 263 0.99 13.20 -6.32
C GLY A 263 1.03 11.73 -6.75
N LYS A 264 1.25 11.51 -8.05
CA LYS A 264 1.36 10.17 -8.66
C LYS A 264 2.74 9.56 -8.40
N HIS A 265 2.78 8.21 -8.39
CA HIS A 265 4.04 7.45 -8.25
C HIS A 265 4.86 7.81 -7.00
N CYS A 266 4.20 8.28 -5.95
CA CYS A 266 4.84 8.56 -4.68
C CYS A 266 5.00 7.29 -3.84
N THR A 267 6.03 7.28 -2.99
CA THR A 267 6.21 6.21 -2.01
C THR A 267 6.42 6.80 -0.62
N LEU A 268 5.52 6.49 0.30
CA LEU A 268 5.63 6.86 1.70
C LEU A 268 6.04 5.62 2.49
N ALA A 269 7.23 5.61 3.07
CA ALA A 269 7.70 4.48 3.87
C ALA A 269 6.98 4.41 5.23
N GLY A 270 7.18 3.32 5.97
CA GLY A 270 6.44 3.05 7.20
C GLY A 270 6.56 4.14 8.25
N GLY A 271 5.44 4.43 8.92
CA GLY A 271 5.37 5.39 10.01
C GLY A 271 5.56 6.86 9.62
N VAL A 272 5.42 7.19 8.34
CA VAL A 272 5.46 8.59 7.87
C VAL A 272 4.25 9.34 8.38
N GLY A 273 4.45 10.57 8.87
CA GLY A 273 3.38 11.49 9.25
C GLY A 273 3.35 12.71 8.33
N LEU A 274 2.19 13.08 7.81
CA LEU A 274 2.00 14.34 7.08
C LEU A 274 1.00 15.23 7.83
N VAL A 275 1.36 16.50 8.04
CA VAL A 275 0.39 17.47 8.56
C VAL A 275 -0.63 17.84 7.47
N GLY A 276 -1.76 18.43 7.88
CA GLY A 276 -2.86 18.73 6.97
C GLY A 276 -2.55 19.83 5.94
N HIS A 277 -3.35 19.86 4.86
CA HIS A 277 -3.33 20.89 3.81
C HIS A 277 -2.01 20.98 3.04
N LEU A 278 -1.25 19.88 2.95
CA LEU A 278 -0.01 19.84 2.16
C LEU A 278 -0.28 19.37 0.74
N THR A 279 0.65 19.75 -0.15
CA THR A 279 0.75 19.17 -1.50
C THR A 279 2.12 18.51 -1.66
N VAL A 280 2.12 17.25 -2.10
CA VAL A 280 3.31 16.48 -2.43
C VAL A 280 3.33 16.26 -3.94
N ALA A 281 4.41 16.68 -4.60
CA ALA A 281 4.60 16.53 -6.05
C ALA A 281 4.66 15.04 -6.46
N ASP A 282 4.53 14.77 -7.74
CA ASP A 282 4.71 13.42 -8.29
C ASP A 282 6.13 12.89 -8.08
N ASN A 283 6.29 11.57 -8.05
CA ASN A 283 7.58 10.87 -7.94
C ASN A 283 8.39 11.25 -6.68
N VAL A 284 7.72 11.49 -5.57
CA VAL A 284 8.36 11.74 -4.27
C VAL A 284 8.49 10.44 -3.48
N HIS A 285 9.68 10.23 -2.91
CA HIS A 285 9.93 9.17 -1.94
C HIS A 285 10.14 9.77 -0.55
N VAL A 286 9.34 9.40 0.43
CA VAL A 286 9.51 9.80 1.84
C VAL A 286 10.00 8.60 2.65
N THR A 287 11.16 8.75 3.30
CA THR A 287 11.75 7.67 4.10
C THR A 287 11.00 7.43 5.40
N GLY A 288 11.19 6.25 6.01
CA GLY A 288 10.45 5.81 7.20
C GLY A 288 10.55 6.78 8.38
N MET A 289 9.47 6.86 9.16
CA MET A 289 9.34 7.70 10.37
C MET A 289 9.56 9.20 10.12
N THR A 290 9.47 9.65 8.87
CA THR A 290 9.61 11.07 8.51
C THR A 290 8.33 11.84 8.85
N MET A 291 8.49 12.99 9.50
CA MET A 291 7.41 13.97 9.71
C MET A 291 7.49 15.06 8.63
N VAL A 292 6.52 15.09 7.73
CA VAL A 292 6.42 16.10 6.66
C VAL A 292 5.55 17.26 7.16
N THR A 293 6.16 18.41 7.32
CA THR A 293 5.51 19.62 7.87
C THR A 293 5.27 20.71 6.84
N HIS A 294 5.77 20.55 5.62
CA HIS A 294 5.61 21.52 4.53
C HIS A 294 5.40 20.80 3.20
N SER A 295 4.74 21.47 2.26
CA SER A 295 4.54 20.93 0.91
C SER A 295 5.85 20.62 0.20
N ILE A 296 5.90 19.48 -0.50
CA ILE A 296 7.05 19.03 -1.30
C ILE A 296 6.75 19.34 -2.76
N LYS A 297 7.50 20.28 -3.34
CA LYS A 297 7.23 20.83 -4.67
C LYS A 297 8.01 20.15 -5.81
N GLN A 298 8.96 19.29 -5.49
CA GLN A 298 9.83 18.64 -6.48
C GLN A 298 9.94 17.14 -6.20
N ALA A 299 10.05 16.34 -7.27
CA ALA A 299 10.37 14.91 -7.18
C ALA A 299 11.70 14.70 -6.45
N GLY A 300 11.85 13.58 -5.77
CA GLY A 300 13.08 13.23 -5.05
C GLY A 300 12.82 12.48 -3.75
N ALA A 301 13.89 12.21 -3.02
CA ALA A 301 13.84 11.54 -1.72
C ALA A 301 13.94 12.54 -0.56
N TYR A 302 13.07 12.37 0.44
CA TYR A 302 12.96 13.27 1.58
C TYR A 302 12.99 12.48 2.89
N SER A 303 13.69 13.02 3.88
CA SER A 303 13.88 12.40 5.18
C SER A 303 13.80 13.43 6.30
N SER A 304 13.35 13.01 7.48
CA SER A 304 13.46 13.79 8.71
C SER A 304 13.78 12.87 9.89
N GLY A 305 13.98 13.49 11.06
CA GLY A 305 14.30 12.77 12.29
C GLY A 305 15.79 12.74 12.59
N THR A 306 16.13 12.21 13.76
CA THR A 306 17.53 12.07 14.20
C THR A 306 18.11 10.74 13.73
N PRO A 307 19.39 10.71 13.29
CA PRO A 307 20.04 9.46 12.93
C PRO A 307 20.04 8.45 14.09
N PHE A 308 19.89 7.17 13.77
CA PHE A 308 20.03 6.08 14.73
C PHE A 308 21.43 6.03 15.31
N GLN A 309 21.54 5.91 16.65
CA GLN A 309 22.81 5.90 17.38
C GLN A 309 22.72 4.97 18.59
N SER A 310 23.90 4.64 19.19
CA SER A 310 23.90 4.01 20.51
C SER A 310 23.21 4.91 21.54
N ASN A 311 22.54 4.32 22.53
CA ASN A 311 21.80 5.10 23.53
C ASN A 311 22.66 6.18 24.24
N SER A 312 23.91 5.85 24.57
CA SER A 312 24.83 6.78 25.21
C SER A 312 25.19 7.98 24.31
N ALA A 313 25.36 7.75 23.01
CA ALA A 313 25.61 8.82 22.03
C ALA A 313 24.36 9.67 21.82
N TRP A 314 23.19 9.03 21.72
CA TRP A 314 21.91 9.71 21.54
C TRP A 314 21.60 10.64 22.71
N LEU A 315 21.75 10.19 23.97
CA LEU A 315 21.55 11.01 25.16
C LEU A 315 22.42 12.28 25.16
N LYS A 316 23.72 12.14 24.82
CA LYS A 316 24.65 13.27 24.70
C LYS A 316 24.19 14.27 23.63
N ASN A 317 23.76 13.77 22.46
CA ASN A 317 23.31 14.63 21.37
C ASN A 317 21.95 15.27 21.65
N ALA A 318 21.04 14.59 22.33
CA ALA A 318 19.76 15.16 22.80
C ALA A 318 19.94 16.36 23.73
N VAL A 319 20.94 16.31 24.64
CA VAL A 319 21.32 17.46 25.49
C VAL A 319 21.88 18.60 24.65
N ARG A 320 22.79 18.31 23.72
CA ARG A 320 23.40 19.30 22.82
C ARG A 320 22.35 19.98 21.93
N PHE A 321 21.37 19.20 21.44
CA PHE A 321 20.28 19.75 20.62
C PHE A 321 19.53 20.88 21.36
N LYS A 322 19.23 20.71 22.66
CA LYS A 322 18.62 21.75 23.49
C LYS A 322 19.49 22.99 23.65
N GLN A 323 20.79 22.90 23.41
CA GLN A 323 21.77 23.99 23.58
C GLN A 323 22.10 24.71 22.25
N LEU A 324 21.54 24.26 21.10
CA LEU A 324 21.87 24.80 19.77
C LEU A 324 21.65 26.32 19.68
N ASP A 325 20.55 26.86 20.22
CA ASP A 325 20.27 28.29 20.18
C ASP A 325 21.33 29.09 20.97
N ALA A 326 21.67 28.62 22.18
CA ALA A 326 22.70 29.26 22.99
C ALA A 326 24.08 29.21 22.34
N LEU A 327 24.42 28.08 21.69
CA LEU A 327 25.67 27.91 20.93
C LEU A 327 25.71 28.87 19.73
N THR A 328 24.62 28.95 18.96
CA THR A 328 24.51 29.83 17.79
C THR A 328 24.69 31.30 18.21
N LYS A 329 24.08 31.74 19.32
CA LYS A 329 24.26 33.08 19.84
C LYS A 329 25.71 33.39 20.25
N LYS A 330 26.41 32.40 20.88
CA LYS A 330 27.85 32.53 21.20
C LYS A 330 28.71 32.66 19.96
N ILE A 331 28.48 31.81 18.94
CA ILE A 331 29.21 31.84 17.68
C ILE A 331 29.03 33.19 16.97
N ASN A 332 27.78 33.66 16.85
CA ASN A 332 27.48 34.96 16.22
C ASN A 332 28.18 36.12 16.92
N LYS A 333 28.25 36.08 18.26
CA LYS A 333 28.99 37.09 19.06
C LYS A 333 30.49 37.05 18.74
N LEU A 334 31.09 35.87 18.69
CA LEU A 334 32.51 35.72 18.34
C LEU A 334 32.82 36.22 16.92
N ILE A 335 31.97 35.89 15.94
CA ILE A 335 32.12 36.37 14.55
C ILE A 335 32.08 37.90 14.50
N LYS A 336 31.16 38.54 15.24
CA LYS A 336 31.05 40.01 15.31
C LYS A 336 32.30 40.65 15.91
N THR A 337 32.79 40.12 17.02
CA THR A 337 34.00 40.63 17.70
C THR A 337 35.24 40.49 16.80
N ASN A 338 35.38 39.37 16.06
CA ASN A 338 36.53 39.20 15.15
C ASN A 338 36.49 40.19 13.98
N LYS A 339 35.28 40.48 13.41
CA LYS A 339 35.14 41.48 12.34
C LYS A 339 35.48 42.90 12.82
N GLU A 340 35.13 43.24 14.05
CA GLU A 340 35.47 44.54 14.65
C GLU A 340 36.97 44.66 14.87
N ASN A 341 37.67 43.58 15.22
CA ASN A 341 39.16 43.57 15.42
C ASN A 341 39.91 43.61 14.09
N ASP A 342 39.39 43.00 13.02
CA ASP A 342 40.05 43.04 11.70
C ASP A 342 39.83 44.34 10.93
N GLY A 343 38.74 45.10 11.26
CA GLY A 343 38.48 46.43 10.72
C GLY A 343 39.23 47.57 11.46
N ALA A 344 39.89 47.24 12.56
CA ALA A 344 40.69 48.18 13.35
C ALA A 344 42.22 48.08 13.11
N ARG A 345 42.62 47.27 12.15
CA ARG A 345 44.00 47.15 11.59
C ARG A 345 43.97 47.75 10.17
#